data_64eb337b87e91af164ed1dc7e7b8c295
#
_entry.id   64eb337b87e91af164ed1dc7e7b8c295
#
_cell.length_a   1.000
_cell.length_b   1.000
_cell.length_c   1.000
_cell.angle_alpha   90.00
_cell.angle_beta   90.00
_cell.angle_gamma   90.00
#
_symmetry.space_group_name_H-M   'P 1'
#
loop_
_entity.id
_entity.type
_entity.pdbx_description
1 polymer ?
#
loop_
_entity_poly.entity_id
_entity_poly.type
_entity_poly.pdbx_seq_one_letter_code
_entity_poly.pdbx_strand_id
1 'polypeptide(L)'
;LMNDDYFQAWINRLSARYCDVVSYNLYPLGFERFKPNGLPDVPVLITESTVGHGTRGTFGSITNPGVEPGARNRALARQLESAFSHPQIVGIHHFKFTDQVLTGRWDGENYGFGLVDITDTPDRDFLETNRAASEQLYSFRSGAGVFLNLP
;
A
#
# COMPACT_ATOMS: atom_id res chain seq x y z
N LEU A 1 -0.81 -10.96 -7.42
CA LEU A 1 -1.90 -11.60 -8.16
C LEU A 1 -3.04 -11.85 -7.19
N MET A 2 -3.90 -10.84 -7.04
CA MET A 2 -5.13 -11.04 -6.30
C MET A 2 -6.14 -11.60 -7.27
N ASN A 3 -6.48 -12.85 -7.05
CA ASN A 3 -7.55 -13.49 -7.79
C ASN A 3 -8.86 -12.90 -7.24
N ASP A 4 -9.74 -12.41 -8.12
CA ASP A 4 -11.08 -11.89 -7.76
C ASP A 4 -11.91 -12.90 -6.95
N ASP A 5 -11.54 -14.18 -7.00
CA ASP A 5 -12.17 -15.27 -6.26
C ASP A 5 -11.96 -15.19 -4.74
N TYR A 6 -10.93 -14.47 -4.24
CA TYR A 6 -10.70 -14.31 -2.79
C TYR A 6 -11.72 -13.40 -2.12
N PHE A 7 -12.34 -12.49 -2.87
CA PHE A 7 -13.36 -11.59 -2.35
C PHE A 7 -14.73 -12.03 -2.87
N GLN A 8 -15.23 -13.11 -2.27
CA GLN A 8 -16.54 -13.59 -2.63
C GLN A 8 -17.59 -12.48 -2.43
N ALA A 9 -18.35 -12.21 -3.45
CA ALA A 9 -19.32 -11.11 -3.48
C ALA A 9 -20.31 -11.13 -2.30
N TRP A 10 -20.59 -12.30 -1.75
CA TRP A 10 -21.46 -12.42 -0.58
C TRP A 10 -20.82 -11.89 0.70
N ILE A 11 -19.49 -12.10 0.90
CA ILE A 11 -18.75 -11.54 2.05
C ILE A 11 -18.75 -10.03 1.98
N ASN A 12 -18.45 -9.46 0.82
CA ASN A 12 -18.43 -8.02 0.61
C ASN A 12 -19.81 -7.39 0.89
N ARG A 13 -20.89 -8.02 0.39
CA ARG A 13 -22.26 -7.58 0.69
C ARG A 13 -22.61 -7.71 2.18
N LEU A 14 -22.19 -8.80 2.80
CA LEU A 14 -22.45 -9.02 4.22
C LEU A 14 -21.71 -8.00 5.09
N SER A 15 -20.42 -7.79 4.81
CA SER A 15 -19.60 -6.80 5.52
C SER A 15 -20.19 -5.41 5.41
N ALA A 16 -20.55 -4.98 4.18
CA ALA A 16 -21.15 -3.67 3.96
C ALA A 16 -22.55 -3.49 4.60
N ARG A 17 -23.24 -4.59 4.90
CA ARG A 17 -24.52 -4.54 5.61
C ARG A 17 -24.38 -4.23 7.11
N TYR A 18 -23.28 -4.66 7.71
CA TYR A 18 -23.08 -4.58 9.17
C TYR A 18 -21.95 -3.65 9.59
N CYS A 19 -21.15 -3.15 8.65
CA CYS A 19 -20.04 -2.26 8.93
C CYS A 19 -20.20 -0.97 8.13
N ASP A 20 -19.92 0.17 8.77
CA ASP A 20 -19.93 1.48 8.11
C ASP A 20 -18.76 1.67 7.15
N VAL A 21 -17.67 0.93 7.39
CA VAL A 21 -16.45 0.91 6.56
C VAL A 21 -16.02 -0.52 6.37
N VAL A 22 -15.71 -0.90 5.14
CA VAL A 22 -15.13 -2.21 4.82
C VAL A 22 -13.62 -2.07 4.63
N SER A 23 -12.84 -2.98 5.19
CA SER A 23 -11.38 -2.90 5.10
C SER A 23 -10.75 -4.10 4.41
N TYR A 24 -9.58 -3.85 3.78
CA TYR A 24 -8.80 -4.88 3.10
C TYR A 24 -7.30 -4.71 3.38
N ASN A 25 -6.60 -5.84 3.47
CA ASN A 25 -5.14 -5.90 3.41
C ASN A 25 -4.72 -6.20 1.97
N LEU A 26 -4.23 -5.20 1.26
CA LEU A 26 -3.95 -5.27 -0.17
C LEU A 26 -2.59 -4.67 -0.50
N TYR A 27 -1.84 -5.36 -1.36
CA TYR A 27 -0.46 -5.01 -1.70
C TYR A 27 -0.22 -4.82 -3.21
N PRO A 28 -1.11 -4.13 -3.97
CA PRO A 28 -0.87 -3.84 -5.37
C PRO A 28 0.14 -2.70 -5.53
N LEU A 29 0.71 -2.55 -6.72
CA LEU A 29 1.50 -1.36 -7.07
C LEU A 29 0.67 -0.09 -7.28
N GLY A 30 -0.65 -0.24 -7.43
CA GLY A 30 -1.62 0.85 -7.54
C GLY A 30 -3.04 0.35 -7.44
N PHE A 31 -3.96 1.24 -7.10
CA PHE A 31 -5.37 0.94 -6.83
C PHE A 31 -6.31 1.34 -7.99
N GLU A 32 -5.78 1.67 -9.16
CA GLU A 32 -6.58 2.14 -10.30
C GLU A 32 -7.63 1.11 -10.76
N ARG A 33 -7.36 -0.18 -10.50
CA ARG A 33 -8.25 -1.29 -10.85
C ARG A 33 -8.95 -1.91 -9.64
N PHE A 34 -8.86 -1.27 -8.49
CA PHE A 34 -9.54 -1.77 -7.29
C PHE A 34 -11.05 -1.75 -7.48
N LYS A 35 -11.66 -2.91 -7.57
CA LYS A 35 -13.09 -3.09 -7.72
C LYS A 35 -13.51 -4.43 -7.12
N PRO A 36 -13.69 -4.52 -5.80
CA PRO A 36 -14.09 -5.76 -5.15
C PRO A 36 -15.46 -6.23 -5.63
N ASN A 37 -15.56 -7.50 -5.99
CA ASN A 37 -16.80 -8.07 -6.49
C ASN A 37 -17.93 -7.99 -5.44
N GLY A 38 -19.08 -7.46 -5.82
CA GLY A 38 -20.26 -7.36 -4.97
C GLY A 38 -20.17 -6.36 -3.81
N LEU A 39 -19.13 -5.55 -3.71
CA LEU A 39 -19.06 -4.46 -2.77
C LEU A 39 -19.95 -3.31 -3.25
N PRO A 40 -20.95 -2.87 -2.46
CA PRO A 40 -21.72 -1.66 -2.77
C PRO A 40 -20.86 -0.40 -2.60
N ASP A 41 -21.46 0.76 -2.88
CA ASP A 41 -20.80 2.06 -2.68
C ASP A 41 -20.75 2.41 -1.18
N VAL A 42 -19.72 1.89 -0.51
CA VAL A 42 -19.40 2.14 0.90
C VAL A 42 -17.94 2.55 1.03
N PRO A 43 -17.58 3.30 2.08
CA PRO A 43 -16.18 3.66 2.34
C PRO A 43 -15.30 2.43 2.51
N VAL A 44 -14.11 2.46 1.92
CA VAL A 44 -13.11 1.41 2.03
C VAL A 44 -11.85 1.94 2.70
N LEU A 45 -11.33 1.17 3.65
CA LEU A 45 -10.03 1.41 4.26
C LEU A 45 -9.05 0.31 3.84
N ILE A 46 -7.92 0.69 3.30
CA ILE A 46 -6.82 -0.25 3.08
C ILE A 46 -6.02 -0.31 4.38
N THR A 47 -6.22 -1.36 5.15
CA THR A 47 -5.65 -1.50 6.51
C THR A 47 -4.22 -1.98 6.51
N GLU A 48 -3.78 -2.62 5.43
CA GLU A 48 -2.38 -2.91 5.19
C GLU A 48 -2.05 -2.76 3.71
N SER A 49 -1.00 -2.02 3.42
CA SER A 49 -0.39 -1.94 2.10
C SER A 49 1.08 -1.55 2.23
N THR A 50 1.91 -2.00 1.31
CA THR A 50 3.33 -1.66 1.32
C THR A 50 3.94 -1.80 -0.06
N VAL A 51 5.11 -1.18 -0.21
CA VAL A 51 6.06 -1.43 -1.29
C VAL A 51 7.39 -1.79 -0.65
N GLY A 52 7.80 -3.04 -0.83
CA GLY A 52 9.02 -3.55 -0.23
C GLY A 52 10.27 -3.35 -1.09
N HIS A 53 11.37 -3.78 -0.54
CA HIS A 53 12.66 -3.90 -1.23
C HIS A 53 13.33 -5.23 -0.87
N GLY A 54 14.20 -5.74 -1.74
CA GLY A 54 15.03 -6.93 -1.50
C GLY A 54 16.49 -6.55 -1.23
N THR A 55 16.73 -5.49 -0.49
CA THR A 55 18.07 -4.98 -0.14
C THR A 55 18.30 -5.00 1.36
N ARG A 56 19.50 -4.65 1.83
CA ARG A 56 19.83 -4.57 3.26
C ARG A 56 19.67 -5.90 4.02
N GLY A 57 19.91 -7.04 3.35
CA GLY A 57 19.83 -8.37 3.97
C GLY A 57 18.44 -8.99 4.00
N THR A 58 17.44 -8.34 3.41
CA THR A 58 16.12 -8.92 3.17
C THR A 58 16.08 -9.62 1.82
N PHE A 59 15.39 -10.76 1.73
CA PHE A 59 15.39 -11.60 0.54
C PHE A 59 14.11 -11.50 -0.30
N GLY A 60 13.08 -10.90 0.25
CA GLY A 60 11.79 -10.85 -0.43
C GLY A 60 11.03 -9.58 -0.17
N SER A 61 9.92 -9.48 -0.88
CA SER A 61 8.94 -8.42 -0.72
C SER A 61 7.58 -8.93 -1.17
N ILE A 62 6.53 -8.57 -0.47
CA ILE A 62 5.15 -8.87 -0.89
C ILE A 62 4.88 -8.19 -2.24
N THR A 63 5.35 -6.96 -2.38
CA THR A 63 5.22 -6.18 -3.61
C THR A 63 6.60 -5.73 -4.04
N ASN A 64 7.11 -6.31 -5.11
CA ASN A 64 8.43 -5.99 -5.62
C ASN A 64 8.32 -4.93 -6.74
N PRO A 65 8.78 -3.69 -6.50
CA PRO A 65 8.75 -2.63 -7.49
C PRO A 65 9.86 -2.73 -8.54
N GLY A 66 10.79 -3.66 -8.38
CA GLY A 66 12.04 -3.77 -9.13
C GLY A 66 13.25 -3.37 -8.29
N VAL A 67 14.44 -3.55 -8.89
CA VAL A 67 15.73 -3.30 -8.24
C VAL A 67 16.38 -1.98 -8.70
N GLU A 68 15.77 -1.30 -9.64
CA GLU A 68 16.29 -0.03 -10.17
C GLU A 68 16.28 1.06 -9.09
N PRO A 69 17.28 1.96 -9.09
CA PRO A 69 17.28 3.11 -8.19
C PRO A 69 15.95 3.88 -8.25
N GLY A 70 15.41 4.25 -7.11
CA GLY A 70 14.14 4.97 -6.99
C GLY A 70 12.88 4.16 -7.31
N ALA A 71 12.97 2.90 -7.77
CA ALA A 71 11.80 2.11 -8.13
C ALA A 71 10.80 1.95 -6.96
N ARG A 72 11.32 1.77 -5.74
CA ARG A 72 10.50 1.68 -4.52
C ARG A 72 9.72 2.98 -4.27
N ASN A 73 10.38 4.12 -4.40
CA ASN A 73 9.77 5.43 -4.17
C ASN A 73 8.72 5.75 -5.23
N ARG A 74 9.01 5.47 -6.50
CA ARG A 74 8.03 5.62 -7.59
C ARG A 74 6.80 4.74 -7.37
N ALA A 75 7.01 3.50 -6.95
CA ALA A 75 5.92 2.57 -6.66
C ALA A 75 5.09 3.01 -5.45
N LEU A 76 5.72 3.53 -4.38
CA LEU A 76 5.03 4.11 -3.24
C LEU A 76 4.17 5.32 -3.65
N ALA A 77 4.76 6.27 -4.39
CA ALA A 77 4.02 7.43 -4.87
C ALA A 77 2.79 7.01 -5.66
N ARG A 78 2.95 6.14 -6.67
CA ARG A 78 1.83 5.61 -7.44
C ARG A 78 0.78 4.91 -6.59
N GLN A 79 1.20 4.10 -5.62
CA GLN A 79 0.28 3.39 -4.73
C GLN A 79 -0.57 4.38 -3.92
N LEU A 80 0.05 5.39 -3.31
CA LEU A 80 -0.65 6.41 -2.53
C LEU A 80 -1.54 7.29 -3.41
N GLU A 81 -1.02 7.82 -4.49
CA GLU A 81 -1.72 8.70 -5.41
C GLU A 81 -2.95 8.02 -6.02
N SER A 82 -2.82 6.75 -6.42
CA SER A 82 -3.96 5.97 -6.93
C SER A 82 -4.99 5.65 -5.85
N ALA A 83 -4.58 5.40 -4.60
CA ALA A 83 -5.50 5.22 -3.49
C ALA A 83 -6.26 6.51 -3.18
N PHE A 84 -5.56 7.64 -3.13
CA PHE A 84 -6.17 8.95 -2.86
C PHE A 84 -7.16 9.39 -3.95
N SER A 85 -6.89 9.03 -5.20
CA SER A 85 -7.76 9.31 -6.34
C SER A 85 -8.97 8.38 -6.41
N HIS A 86 -8.95 7.23 -5.71
CA HIS A 86 -9.99 6.23 -5.81
C HIS A 86 -11.26 6.65 -5.06
N PRO A 87 -12.46 6.63 -5.69
CA PRO A 87 -13.68 7.20 -5.11
C PRO A 87 -14.10 6.54 -3.78
N GLN A 88 -13.91 5.25 -3.61
CA GLN A 88 -14.32 4.52 -2.41
C GLN A 88 -13.24 4.43 -1.32
N ILE A 89 -11.94 4.56 -1.67
CA ILE A 89 -10.86 4.42 -0.67
C ILE A 89 -10.77 5.71 0.13
N VAL A 90 -11.02 5.62 1.43
CA VAL A 90 -10.99 6.76 2.37
C VAL A 90 -9.74 6.81 3.23
N GLY A 91 -8.89 5.79 3.16
CA GLY A 91 -7.61 5.74 3.86
C GLY A 91 -6.77 4.54 3.45
N ILE A 92 -5.47 4.68 3.64
CA ILE A 92 -4.48 3.63 3.39
C ILE A 92 -3.44 3.65 4.49
N HIS A 93 -3.14 2.48 5.06
CA HIS A 93 -2.13 2.31 6.10
C HIS A 93 -0.93 1.56 5.55
N HIS A 94 0.24 2.08 5.84
CA HIS A 94 1.49 1.41 5.50
C HIS A 94 1.76 0.24 6.46
N PHE A 95 2.02 -0.93 5.93
CA PHE A 95 2.49 -2.08 6.69
C PHE A 95 3.95 -2.38 6.32
N LYS A 96 4.91 -2.21 7.21
CA LYS A 96 4.75 -1.73 8.59
C LYS A 96 5.84 -0.72 8.94
N PHE A 97 5.94 -0.28 10.19
CA PHE A 97 6.88 0.74 10.63
C PHE A 97 8.35 0.32 10.47
N THR A 98 8.71 -0.90 10.90
CA THR A 98 10.09 -1.42 10.87
C THR A 98 10.22 -2.56 9.86
N ASP A 99 11.37 -2.72 9.23
CA ASP A 99 11.71 -3.94 8.47
C ASP A 99 11.56 -5.18 9.34
N GLN A 100 11.33 -6.33 8.72
CA GLN A 100 11.37 -7.59 9.43
C GLN A 100 12.81 -7.93 9.83
N VAL A 101 12.95 -8.74 10.88
CA VAL A 101 14.26 -9.19 11.36
C VAL A 101 14.98 -10.02 10.28
N LEU A 102 16.29 -9.87 10.18
CA LEU A 102 17.09 -10.53 9.14
C LEU A 102 17.03 -12.05 9.20
N THR A 103 16.80 -12.62 10.38
CA THR A 103 16.62 -14.06 10.57
C THR A 103 15.26 -14.58 10.08
N GLY A 104 14.36 -13.68 9.71
CA GLY A 104 13.01 -14.02 9.27
C GLY A 104 12.03 -14.31 10.40
N ARG A 105 10.75 -14.34 10.06
CA ARG A 105 9.67 -14.80 10.94
C ARG A 105 9.62 -16.35 10.96
N TRP A 106 8.82 -16.89 11.85
CA TRP A 106 8.57 -18.33 11.96
C TRP A 106 7.99 -18.97 10.68
N ASP A 107 7.32 -18.18 9.85
CA ASP A 107 6.77 -18.58 8.54
C ASP A 107 7.73 -18.34 7.37
N GLY A 108 8.96 -17.90 7.64
CA GLY A 108 10.00 -17.66 6.65
C GLY A 108 10.00 -16.26 6.02
N GLU A 109 9.06 -15.40 6.38
CA GLU A 109 9.09 -14.01 5.87
C GLU A 109 10.34 -13.25 6.35
N ASN A 110 11.02 -12.63 5.40
CA ASN A 110 12.15 -11.72 5.64
C ASN A 110 12.02 -10.57 4.66
N TYR A 111 11.13 -9.63 4.96
CA TYR A 111 10.77 -8.56 4.04
C TYR A 111 11.26 -7.19 4.51
N GLY A 112 11.82 -6.44 3.55
CA GLY A 112 12.17 -5.04 3.71
C GLY A 112 11.04 -4.14 3.24
N PHE A 113 10.25 -3.63 4.16
CA PHE A 113 9.14 -2.74 3.85
C PHE A 113 8.96 -1.62 4.89
N GLY A 114 9.88 -1.54 5.86
CA GLY A 114 9.81 -0.56 6.92
C GLY A 114 10.01 0.88 6.47
N LEU A 115 9.50 1.78 7.27
CA LEU A 115 9.87 3.20 7.24
C LEU A 115 11.26 3.40 7.85
N VAL A 116 11.62 2.49 8.75
CA VAL A 116 12.95 2.36 9.34
C VAL A 116 13.44 0.92 9.20
N ASP A 117 14.75 0.73 9.18
CA ASP A 117 15.36 -0.60 9.21
C ASP A 117 15.36 -1.20 10.63
N ILE A 118 15.95 -2.39 10.78
CA ILE A 118 16.04 -3.10 12.07
C ILE A 118 16.93 -2.42 13.10
N THR A 119 17.67 -1.37 12.73
CA THR A 119 18.50 -0.55 13.62
C THR A 119 17.88 0.81 13.90
N ASP A 120 16.58 0.96 13.60
CA ASP A 120 15.83 2.22 13.70
C ASP A 120 16.38 3.34 12.80
N THR A 121 17.13 2.99 11.75
CA THR A 121 17.64 3.96 10.79
C THR A 121 16.57 4.28 9.75
N PRO A 122 16.15 5.56 9.63
CA PRO A 122 15.10 5.95 8.68
C PRO A 122 15.53 5.78 7.21
N ASP A 123 14.61 5.27 6.39
CA ASP A 123 14.71 5.38 4.93
C ASP A 123 14.23 6.77 4.51
N ARG A 124 15.15 7.72 4.43
CA ARG A 124 14.82 9.15 4.24
C ARG A 124 14.07 9.40 2.95
N ASP A 125 14.53 8.84 1.84
CA ASP A 125 13.90 9.06 0.52
C ASP A 125 12.48 8.47 0.49
N PHE A 126 12.29 7.32 1.13
CA PHE A 126 10.99 6.68 1.24
C PHE A 126 10.02 7.49 2.12
N LEU A 127 10.51 8.02 3.23
CA LEU A 127 9.73 8.88 4.12
C LEU A 127 9.36 10.22 3.45
N GLU A 128 10.28 10.84 2.73
CA GLU A 128 10.03 12.07 1.99
C GLU A 128 9.00 11.85 0.87
N THR A 129 9.09 10.74 0.16
CA THR A 129 8.10 10.36 -0.86
C THR A 129 6.72 10.15 -0.24
N ASN A 130 6.66 9.42 0.90
CA ASN A 130 5.41 9.20 1.62
C ASN A 130 4.78 10.53 2.05
N ARG A 131 5.58 11.41 2.62
CA ARG A 131 5.15 12.73 3.06
C ARG A 131 4.63 13.58 1.90
N ALA A 132 5.41 13.69 0.83
CA ALA A 132 5.05 14.50 -0.34
C ALA A 132 3.75 14.01 -1.01
N ALA A 133 3.55 12.69 -1.13
CA ALA A 133 2.30 12.15 -1.61
C ALA A 133 1.14 12.43 -0.64
N SER A 134 1.35 12.26 0.66
CA SER A 134 0.32 12.45 1.69
C SER A 134 -0.15 13.90 1.80
N GLU A 135 0.73 14.87 1.61
CA GLU A 135 0.40 16.30 1.59
C GLU A 135 -0.55 16.66 0.45
N GLN A 136 -0.60 15.86 -0.62
CA GLN A 136 -1.51 16.06 -1.75
C GLN A 136 -2.81 15.24 -1.66
N LEU A 137 -3.07 14.54 -0.57
CA LEU A 137 -4.24 13.66 -0.42
C LEU A 137 -5.55 14.32 -0.87
N TYR A 138 -5.86 15.48 -0.32
CA TYR A 138 -7.10 16.19 -0.66
C TYR A 138 -7.10 16.75 -2.09
N SER A 139 -5.93 17.10 -2.63
CA SER A 139 -5.80 17.53 -4.02
C SER A 139 -6.11 16.37 -4.97
N PHE A 140 -5.60 15.18 -4.72
CA PHE A 140 -5.94 13.98 -5.49
C PHE A 140 -7.43 13.64 -5.36
N ARG A 141 -7.97 13.74 -4.15
CA ARG A 141 -9.40 13.49 -3.90
C ARG A 141 -10.31 14.42 -4.67
N SER A 142 -9.93 15.68 -4.85
CA SER A 142 -10.69 16.68 -5.63
C SER A 142 -10.41 16.65 -7.14
N GLY A 143 -9.50 15.79 -7.60
CA GLY A 143 -9.08 15.73 -8.99
C GLY A 143 -8.06 16.81 -9.41
N ALA A 144 -7.51 17.57 -8.46
CA ALA A 144 -6.49 18.60 -8.68
C ALA A 144 -5.07 18.15 -8.29
N GLY A 145 -4.88 16.87 -7.95
CA GLY A 145 -3.58 16.32 -7.58
C GLY A 145 -2.58 16.32 -8.73
N VAL A 146 -1.32 16.55 -8.40
CA VAL A 146 -0.20 16.50 -9.35
C VAL A 146 0.68 15.31 -8.98
N PHE A 147 0.84 14.37 -9.91
CA PHE A 147 1.67 13.20 -9.71
C PHE A 147 3.13 13.58 -9.43
N LEU A 148 3.74 12.91 -8.46
CA LEU A 148 5.14 13.11 -8.13
C LEU A 148 6.01 12.60 -9.28
N ASN A 149 6.81 13.50 -9.85
CA ASN A 149 7.79 13.16 -10.89
C ASN A 149 9.10 12.75 -10.22
N LEU A 150 9.21 11.51 -9.79
CA LEU A 150 10.38 10.96 -9.12
C LEU A 150 11.37 10.39 -10.14
N PRO A 151 12.68 10.62 -9.94
CA PRO A 151 13.76 10.11 -10.81
C PRO A 151 13.87 8.57 -10.78
#